data_97285262917fe1468806e4ffc4bed87d
#
_entry.id   97285262917fe1468806e4ffc4bed87d
#
_cell.length_a   1.000
_cell.length_b   1.000
_cell.length_c   1.000
_cell.angle_alpha   90.00
_cell.angle_beta   90.00
_cell.angle_gamma   90.00
#
_symmetry.space_group_name_H-M   'P 1'
#
loop_
_entity.id
_entity.type
_entity.pdbx_description
1 polymer ?
#
loop_
_entity_poly.entity_id
_entity_poly.type
_entity_poly.pdbx_seq_one_letter_code
_entity_poly.pdbx_strand_id
1 'polypeptide(L)'
;LFDPTSACNLHCIGCWAAEYGHTLNLSYDVMDKIVSQGKEVGCHFYLLTGGEPLVRKADILKLCRKHPDCEFHAFTNGTLIDDAFCQEVVKVGNLSFSLSVEGFREVNDSRRGEGVFDKVMHAMDLLRQYGIVFGTSICYTRKNIQTVTSDTFLDLLISKGAWFTWYFHYMPVGNDASVDLLPTPEQRAYMVRRIREIRSVKGGKPIFAIDFQNDGQFIDGCVAGGLNYCHINPNGDVKPCVFI
;
A
#
# COMPACT_ATOMS: atom_id res chain seq x y z
N LEU A 1 9.79 -7.48 1.07
CA LEU A 1 9.31 -6.19 0.55
C LEU A 1 10.47 -5.46 -0.13
N PHE A 2 10.25 -4.86 -1.30
CA PHE A 2 11.29 -4.04 -1.93
C PHE A 2 10.70 -2.88 -2.73
N ASP A 3 11.56 -1.86 -2.96
CA ASP A 3 11.22 -0.63 -3.69
C ASP A 3 11.82 -0.68 -5.11
N PRO A 4 11.04 -0.93 -6.16
CA PRO A 4 11.55 -0.91 -7.54
C PRO A 4 12.18 0.42 -7.94
N THR A 5 11.71 1.51 -7.33
CA THR A 5 12.11 2.89 -7.63
C THR A 5 11.78 3.85 -6.49
N SER A 6 12.53 4.94 -6.38
CA SER A 6 12.13 6.11 -5.57
C SER A 6 11.33 7.14 -6.38
N ALA A 7 11.26 6.99 -7.71
CA ALA A 7 10.49 7.90 -8.55
C ALA A 7 8.99 7.80 -8.23
N CYS A 8 8.34 8.95 -8.12
CA CYS A 8 6.90 9.04 -7.92
C CYS A 8 6.34 10.19 -8.77
N ASN A 9 5.15 10.02 -9.28
CA ASN A 9 4.41 11.03 -10.03
C ASN A 9 3.52 11.92 -9.14
N LEU A 10 3.58 11.75 -7.81
CA LEU A 10 2.92 12.57 -6.80
C LEU A 10 3.90 13.12 -5.76
N HIS A 11 3.50 14.17 -5.05
CA HIS A 11 4.23 14.80 -3.95
C HIS A 11 3.32 14.91 -2.72
N CYS A 12 3.03 13.77 -2.09
CA CYS A 12 2.10 13.72 -0.95
C CYS A 12 2.73 14.32 0.31
N ILE A 13 1.95 15.12 1.05
CA ILE A 13 2.39 15.71 2.32
C ILE A 13 2.73 14.61 3.33
N GLY A 14 3.93 14.66 3.91
CA GLY A 14 4.39 13.70 4.91
C GLY A 14 4.63 12.30 4.33
N CYS A 15 5.10 12.19 3.09
CA CYS A 15 5.45 10.91 2.48
C CYS A 15 6.77 10.38 3.07
N TRP A 16 6.76 9.17 3.64
CA TRP A 16 7.96 8.54 4.19
C TRP A 16 9.03 8.25 3.12
N ALA A 17 8.62 7.96 1.88
CA ALA A 17 9.53 7.64 0.79
C ALA A 17 10.20 8.90 0.16
N ALA A 18 9.78 10.12 0.55
CA ALA A 18 10.34 11.37 0.00
C ALA A 18 11.84 11.54 0.32
N GLU A 19 12.35 10.88 1.37
CA GLU A 19 13.77 10.95 1.73
C GLU A 19 14.71 10.36 0.68
N TYR A 20 14.23 9.40 -0.14
CA TYR A 20 15.04 8.77 -1.19
C TYR A 20 15.13 9.61 -2.48
N GLY A 21 14.48 10.78 -2.52
CA GLY A 21 14.37 11.57 -3.73
C GLY A 21 13.55 10.86 -4.82
N HIS A 22 13.83 11.14 -6.10
CA HIS A 22 13.02 10.65 -7.22
C HIS A 22 13.84 9.99 -8.34
N THR A 23 15.11 9.67 -8.10
CA THR A 23 16.05 9.26 -9.16
C THR A 23 16.61 7.85 -9.03
N LEU A 24 16.38 7.21 -7.87
CA LEU A 24 16.93 5.89 -7.59
C LEU A 24 16.05 4.79 -8.19
N ASN A 25 16.70 3.78 -8.77
CA ASN A 25 16.01 2.65 -9.38
C ASN A 25 16.82 1.38 -9.18
N LEU A 26 16.17 0.32 -8.72
CA LEU A 26 16.73 -1.02 -8.84
C LEU A 26 16.74 -1.43 -10.33
N SER A 27 17.84 -2.01 -10.80
CA SER A 27 17.82 -2.60 -12.13
C SER A 27 16.89 -3.82 -12.17
N TYR A 28 16.40 -4.16 -13.37
CA TYR A 28 15.59 -5.37 -13.53
C TYR A 28 16.32 -6.63 -13.01
N ASP A 29 17.62 -6.74 -13.29
CA ASP A 29 18.43 -7.90 -12.87
C ASP A 29 18.57 -7.98 -11.35
N VAL A 30 18.61 -6.84 -10.65
CA VAL A 30 18.60 -6.82 -9.17
C VAL A 30 17.25 -7.27 -8.64
N MET A 31 16.12 -6.77 -9.20
CA MET A 31 14.78 -7.21 -8.79
C MET A 31 14.58 -8.71 -9.04
N ASP A 32 15.01 -9.22 -10.18
CA ASP A 32 14.98 -10.64 -10.52
C ASP A 32 15.81 -11.49 -9.55
N LYS A 33 17.00 -11.00 -9.18
CA LYS A 33 17.87 -11.65 -8.20
C LYS A 33 17.24 -11.69 -6.81
N ILE A 34 16.58 -10.59 -6.37
CA ILE A 34 15.85 -10.55 -5.09
C ILE A 34 14.77 -11.64 -5.06
N VAL A 35 13.99 -11.78 -6.13
CA VAL A 35 12.94 -12.80 -6.18
C VAL A 35 13.53 -14.21 -6.25
N SER A 36 14.55 -14.43 -7.08
CA SER A 36 15.20 -15.74 -7.23
C SER A 36 15.81 -16.23 -5.92
N GLN A 37 16.56 -15.37 -5.22
CA GLN A 37 17.14 -15.72 -3.92
C GLN A 37 16.09 -15.85 -2.81
N GLY A 38 15.03 -15.03 -2.86
CA GLY A 38 13.91 -15.16 -1.94
C GLY A 38 13.23 -16.53 -2.04
N LYS A 39 13.07 -17.07 -3.25
CA LYS A 39 12.52 -18.43 -3.45
C LYS A 39 13.41 -19.52 -2.82
N GLU A 40 14.73 -19.38 -2.87
CA GLU A 40 15.65 -20.33 -2.25
C GLU A 40 15.44 -20.46 -0.73
N VAL A 41 14.93 -19.39 -0.09
CA VAL A 41 14.60 -19.38 1.34
C VAL A 41 13.09 -19.54 1.62
N GLY A 42 12.31 -19.91 0.60
CA GLY A 42 10.87 -20.19 0.72
C GLY A 42 9.95 -18.96 0.64
N CYS A 43 10.46 -17.80 0.21
CA CYS A 43 9.63 -16.60 0.03
C CYS A 43 9.00 -16.61 -1.37
N HIS A 44 7.66 -16.65 -1.43
CA HIS A 44 6.87 -16.60 -2.67
C HIS A 44 5.87 -15.45 -2.71
N PHE A 45 5.89 -14.54 -1.74
CA PHE A 45 5.03 -13.36 -1.67
C PHE A 45 5.88 -12.10 -1.55
N TYR A 46 5.74 -11.19 -2.50
CA TYR A 46 6.55 -9.98 -2.59
C TYR A 46 5.69 -8.72 -2.57
N LEU A 47 5.95 -7.83 -1.61
CA LEU A 47 5.36 -6.51 -1.55
C LEU A 47 6.24 -5.52 -2.32
N LEU A 48 5.64 -4.77 -3.23
CA LEU A 48 6.28 -3.71 -4.02
C LEU A 48 5.81 -2.35 -3.48
N THR A 49 6.76 -1.48 -3.11
CA THR A 49 6.46 -0.15 -2.57
C THR A 49 7.49 0.87 -3.07
N GLY A 50 7.90 1.86 -2.30
CA GLY A 50 8.88 2.87 -2.66
C GLY A 50 8.26 4.21 -3.01
N GLY A 51 8.64 4.82 -4.12
CA GLY A 51 7.97 5.98 -4.71
C GLY A 51 6.60 5.57 -5.25
N GLU A 52 6.49 5.45 -6.57
CA GLU A 52 5.32 4.81 -7.20
C GLU A 52 5.81 3.61 -8.02
N PRO A 53 5.54 2.37 -7.59
CA PRO A 53 6.07 1.18 -8.29
C PRO A 53 5.57 1.08 -9.73
N LEU A 54 4.37 1.58 -10.05
CA LEU A 54 3.81 1.52 -11.40
C LEU A 54 4.47 2.50 -12.38
N VAL A 55 5.39 3.35 -11.97
CA VAL A 55 6.34 4.00 -12.89
C VAL A 55 7.18 2.96 -13.64
N ARG A 56 7.37 1.78 -13.03
CA ARG A 56 8.12 0.63 -13.58
C ARG A 56 7.19 -0.52 -14.04
N LYS A 57 5.97 -0.22 -14.54
CA LYS A 57 4.98 -1.22 -15.00
C LYS A 57 5.58 -2.35 -15.86
N ALA A 58 6.40 -1.97 -16.84
CA ALA A 58 6.98 -2.93 -17.79
C ALA A 58 7.90 -3.95 -17.10
N ASP A 59 8.73 -3.49 -16.19
CA ASP A 59 9.64 -4.35 -15.44
C ASP A 59 8.89 -5.24 -14.45
N ILE A 60 7.88 -4.68 -13.77
CA ILE A 60 7.02 -5.46 -12.84
C ILE A 60 6.29 -6.56 -13.61
N LEU A 61 5.65 -6.26 -14.72
CA LEU A 61 4.98 -7.27 -15.55
C LEU A 61 5.96 -8.33 -16.09
N LYS A 62 7.17 -7.92 -16.46
CA LYS A 62 8.25 -8.83 -16.87
C LYS A 62 8.65 -9.75 -15.72
N LEU A 63 8.75 -9.22 -14.49
CA LEU A 63 9.09 -9.98 -13.29
C LEU A 63 7.98 -11.00 -12.98
N CYS A 64 6.72 -10.57 -13.01
CA CYS A 64 5.56 -11.45 -12.81
C CYS A 64 5.56 -12.63 -13.79
N ARG A 65 5.79 -12.36 -15.08
CA ARG A 65 5.87 -13.42 -16.11
C ARG A 65 7.01 -14.41 -15.88
N LYS A 66 8.15 -13.92 -15.36
CA LYS A 66 9.32 -14.76 -15.09
C LYS A 66 9.15 -15.63 -13.86
N HIS A 67 8.37 -15.19 -12.88
CA HIS A 67 8.14 -15.87 -11.61
C HIS A 67 6.65 -16.18 -11.39
N PRO A 68 6.05 -17.05 -12.21
CA PRO A 68 4.61 -17.35 -12.12
C PRO A 68 4.24 -18.13 -10.85
N ASP A 69 5.22 -18.64 -10.12
CA ASP A 69 5.12 -19.32 -8.83
C ASP A 69 5.20 -18.37 -7.62
N CYS A 70 5.27 -17.06 -7.88
CA CYS A 70 5.27 -16.01 -6.85
C CYS A 70 4.06 -15.11 -7.00
N GLU A 71 3.56 -14.57 -5.90
CA GLU A 71 2.56 -13.50 -5.86
C GLU A 71 3.26 -12.17 -5.62
N PHE A 72 2.89 -11.16 -6.39
CA PHE A 72 3.33 -9.78 -6.25
C PHE A 72 2.18 -8.89 -5.82
N HIS A 73 2.40 -8.07 -4.80
CA HIS A 73 1.40 -7.14 -4.32
C HIS A 73 1.97 -5.73 -4.30
N ALA A 74 1.38 -4.81 -5.08
CA ALA A 74 1.89 -3.45 -5.21
C ALA A 74 1.06 -2.45 -4.40
N PHE A 75 1.74 -1.69 -3.52
CA PHE A 75 1.20 -0.48 -2.93
C PHE A 75 1.36 0.66 -3.93
N THR A 76 0.27 1.18 -4.44
CA THR A 76 0.27 2.18 -5.52
C THR A 76 -0.66 3.34 -5.22
N ASN A 77 -0.33 4.51 -5.75
CA ASN A 77 -1.24 5.65 -5.75
C ASN A 77 -2.40 5.48 -6.76
N GLY A 78 -2.38 4.44 -7.58
CA GLY A 78 -3.44 4.07 -8.52
C GLY A 78 -3.54 4.95 -9.77
N THR A 79 -2.87 6.10 -9.82
CA THR A 79 -3.07 7.08 -10.90
C THR A 79 -2.52 6.66 -12.26
N LEU A 80 -1.71 5.61 -12.28
CA LEU A 80 -1.11 5.03 -13.48
C LEU A 80 -1.82 3.75 -13.96
N ILE A 81 -2.88 3.31 -13.29
CA ILE A 81 -3.68 2.17 -13.71
C ILE A 81 -4.58 2.61 -14.86
N ASP A 82 -4.43 1.96 -16.00
CA ASP A 82 -5.21 2.16 -17.21
C ASP A 82 -5.69 0.81 -17.76
N ASP A 83 -6.58 0.86 -18.75
CA ASP A 83 -7.18 -0.31 -19.38
C ASP A 83 -6.14 -1.28 -19.97
N ALA A 84 -5.14 -0.74 -20.67
CA ALA A 84 -4.07 -1.54 -21.26
C ALA A 84 -3.23 -2.26 -20.19
N PHE A 85 -2.96 -1.62 -19.08
CA PHE A 85 -2.26 -2.22 -17.96
C PHE A 85 -3.09 -3.33 -17.31
N CYS A 86 -4.39 -3.11 -17.08
CA CYS A 86 -5.28 -4.14 -16.54
C CYS A 86 -5.32 -5.40 -17.41
N GLN A 87 -5.35 -5.25 -18.73
CA GLN A 87 -5.27 -6.38 -19.67
C GLN A 87 -3.98 -7.20 -19.49
N GLU A 88 -2.84 -6.54 -19.29
CA GLU A 88 -1.58 -7.22 -19.03
C GLU A 88 -1.52 -7.88 -17.65
N VAL A 89 -2.12 -7.25 -16.63
CA VAL A 89 -2.23 -7.83 -15.28
C VAL A 89 -3.05 -9.11 -15.29
N VAL A 90 -4.18 -9.14 -16.01
CA VAL A 90 -4.97 -10.37 -16.17
C VAL A 90 -4.15 -11.50 -16.83
N LYS A 91 -3.30 -11.18 -17.80
CA LYS A 91 -2.46 -12.19 -18.49
C LYS A 91 -1.38 -12.77 -17.57
N VAL A 92 -0.80 -11.98 -16.67
CA VAL A 92 0.21 -12.49 -15.74
C VAL A 92 -0.42 -13.27 -14.59
N GLY A 93 -1.57 -12.83 -14.08
CA GLY A 93 -2.40 -13.55 -13.11
C GLY A 93 -1.87 -13.59 -11.67
N ASN A 94 -0.72 -12.99 -11.39
CA ASN A 94 -0.03 -13.02 -10.10
C ASN A 94 0.39 -11.62 -9.59
N LEU A 95 -0.44 -10.60 -9.89
CA LEU A 95 -0.22 -9.22 -9.44
C LEU A 95 -1.52 -8.65 -8.87
N SER A 96 -1.49 -8.24 -7.63
CA SER A 96 -2.57 -7.62 -6.88
C SER A 96 -2.19 -6.25 -6.34
N PHE A 97 -3.16 -5.47 -5.82
CA PHE A 97 -2.91 -4.07 -5.49
C PHE A 97 -3.52 -3.63 -4.15
N SER A 98 -2.80 -2.73 -3.46
CA SER A 98 -3.34 -1.84 -2.43
C SER A 98 -3.33 -0.40 -2.94
N LEU A 99 -4.51 0.16 -3.22
CA LEU A 99 -4.62 1.54 -3.69
C LEU A 99 -4.59 2.50 -2.50
N SER A 100 -3.72 3.48 -2.60
CA SER A 100 -3.58 4.50 -1.56
C SER A 100 -4.74 5.50 -1.61
N VAL A 101 -5.49 5.63 -0.52
CA VAL A 101 -6.59 6.58 -0.37
C VAL A 101 -6.68 7.07 1.07
N GLU A 102 -6.99 8.36 1.28
CA GLU A 102 -6.92 9.00 2.60
C GLU A 102 -8.27 9.48 3.13
N GLY A 103 -9.37 9.10 2.48
CA GLY A 103 -10.73 9.55 2.79
C GLY A 103 -11.50 9.97 1.54
N PHE A 104 -12.59 10.75 1.73
CA PHE A 104 -13.31 11.35 0.61
C PHE A 104 -12.45 12.40 -0.10
N ARG A 105 -12.92 12.88 -1.27
CA ARG A 105 -12.20 13.77 -2.18
C ARG A 105 -11.40 14.88 -1.48
N GLU A 106 -12.07 15.70 -0.68
CA GLU A 106 -11.44 16.84 -0.03
C GLU A 106 -10.27 16.43 0.87
N VAL A 107 -10.49 15.41 1.70
CA VAL A 107 -9.47 14.89 2.62
C VAL A 107 -8.33 14.20 1.87
N ASN A 108 -8.66 13.41 0.85
CA ASN A 108 -7.68 12.73 0.02
C ASN A 108 -6.79 13.72 -0.73
N ASP A 109 -7.42 14.65 -1.45
CA ASP A 109 -6.71 15.56 -2.35
C ASP A 109 -5.92 16.62 -1.58
N SER A 110 -6.35 16.99 -0.36
CA SER A 110 -5.58 17.87 0.52
C SER A 110 -4.18 17.33 0.88
N ARG A 111 -4.01 16.00 0.88
CA ARG A 111 -2.72 15.35 1.18
C ARG A 111 -1.99 14.88 -0.08
N ARG A 112 -2.73 14.37 -1.08
CA ARG A 112 -2.15 13.68 -2.24
C ARG A 112 -2.11 14.53 -3.50
N GLY A 113 -2.83 15.65 -3.53
CA GLY A 113 -2.93 16.55 -4.68
C GLY A 113 -4.31 16.51 -5.34
N GLU A 114 -4.66 17.60 -5.97
CA GLU A 114 -5.96 17.81 -6.62
C GLU A 114 -6.23 16.77 -7.71
N GLY A 115 -7.46 16.21 -7.71
CA GLY A 115 -7.92 15.23 -8.68
C GLY A 115 -7.37 13.81 -8.51
N VAL A 116 -6.56 13.55 -7.48
CA VAL A 116 -6.04 12.20 -7.20
C VAL A 116 -7.17 11.27 -6.78
N PHE A 117 -8.13 11.75 -5.98
CA PHE A 117 -9.26 10.93 -5.56
C PHE A 117 -10.02 10.32 -6.75
N ASP A 118 -10.34 11.13 -7.77
CA ASP A 118 -11.06 10.64 -8.95
C ASP A 118 -10.27 9.59 -9.72
N LYS A 119 -8.96 9.78 -9.85
CA LYS A 119 -8.09 8.80 -10.51
C LYS A 119 -8.06 7.47 -9.75
N VAL A 120 -8.00 7.52 -8.42
CA VAL A 120 -8.05 6.30 -7.58
C VAL A 120 -9.41 5.61 -7.71
N MET A 121 -10.53 6.36 -7.67
CA MET A 121 -11.87 5.78 -7.85
C MET A 121 -12.03 5.13 -9.24
N HIS A 122 -11.49 5.76 -10.29
CA HIS A 122 -11.47 5.20 -11.64
C HIS A 122 -10.61 3.93 -11.72
N ALA A 123 -9.44 3.93 -11.08
CA ALA A 123 -8.58 2.73 -11.01
C ALA A 123 -9.29 1.56 -10.32
N MET A 124 -10.04 1.81 -9.23
CA MET A 124 -10.85 0.77 -8.57
C MET A 124 -11.92 0.21 -9.51
N ASP A 125 -12.60 1.08 -10.28
CA ASP A 125 -13.61 0.65 -11.26
C ASP A 125 -13.00 -0.24 -12.34
N LEU A 126 -11.81 0.12 -12.86
CA LEU A 126 -11.07 -0.70 -13.84
C LEU A 126 -10.67 -2.06 -13.24
N LEU A 127 -10.03 -2.07 -12.07
CA LEU A 127 -9.60 -3.32 -11.43
C LEU A 127 -10.80 -4.25 -11.19
N ARG A 128 -11.92 -3.71 -10.73
CA ARG A 128 -13.17 -4.46 -10.56
C ARG A 128 -13.70 -5.00 -11.89
N GLN A 129 -13.71 -4.17 -12.94
CA GLN A 129 -14.16 -4.57 -14.29
C GLN A 129 -13.35 -5.76 -14.83
N TYR A 130 -12.05 -5.77 -14.58
CA TYR A 130 -11.15 -6.84 -15.02
C TYR A 130 -11.06 -8.03 -14.05
N GLY A 131 -11.78 -8.00 -12.93
CA GLY A 131 -11.73 -9.08 -11.93
C GLY A 131 -10.38 -9.18 -11.20
N ILE A 132 -9.60 -8.10 -11.17
CA ILE A 132 -8.30 -8.06 -10.51
C ILE A 132 -8.50 -7.81 -9.01
N VAL A 133 -7.87 -8.63 -8.18
CA VAL A 133 -7.96 -8.49 -6.70
C VAL A 133 -7.25 -7.23 -6.25
N PHE A 134 -7.93 -6.43 -5.45
CA PHE A 134 -7.36 -5.24 -4.84
C PHE A 134 -7.99 -4.91 -3.47
N GLY A 135 -7.25 -4.17 -2.70
CA GLY A 135 -7.70 -3.51 -1.49
C GLY A 135 -7.23 -2.07 -1.46
N THR A 136 -7.24 -1.48 -0.28
CA THR A 136 -6.76 -0.11 -0.07
C THR A 136 -5.66 -0.04 0.97
N SER A 137 -4.79 0.95 0.84
CA SER A 137 -3.78 1.34 1.82
C SER A 137 -4.12 2.73 2.32
N ILE A 138 -4.35 2.85 3.62
CA ILE A 138 -4.80 4.08 4.26
C ILE A 138 -3.79 4.49 5.33
N CYS A 139 -3.14 5.61 5.13
CA CYS A 139 -2.34 6.23 6.17
C CYS A 139 -3.26 7.10 7.04
N TYR A 140 -3.71 6.59 8.18
CA TYR A 140 -4.53 7.40 9.06
C TYR A 140 -3.69 8.38 9.89
N THR A 141 -4.21 9.58 9.97
CA THR A 141 -3.60 10.74 10.61
C THR A 141 -4.54 11.31 11.67
N ARG A 142 -4.05 12.26 12.46
CA ARG A 142 -4.90 13.05 13.37
C ARG A 142 -6.11 13.68 12.66
N LYS A 143 -5.96 14.03 11.37
CA LYS A 143 -6.95 14.79 10.61
C LYS A 143 -8.00 13.93 9.92
N ASN A 144 -7.67 12.69 9.51
CA ASN A 144 -8.55 11.88 8.69
C ASN A 144 -9.14 10.64 9.38
N ILE A 145 -8.68 10.28 10.58
CA ILE A 145 -9.04 9.03 11.25
C ILE A 145 -10.56 8.79 11.35
N GLN A 146 -11.35 9.83 11.63
CA GLN A 146 -12.81 9.73 11.71
C GLN A 146 -13.43 9.44 10.34
N THR A 147 -12.91 10.07 9.29
CA THR A 147 -13.37 9.87 7.92
C THR A 147 -13.07 8.46 7.43
N VAL A 148 -11.81 8.02 7.54
CA VAL A 148 -11.36 6.72 6.97
C VAL A 148 -11.89 5.50 7.71
N THR A 149 -12.43 5.69 8.91
CA THR A 149 -13.06 4.64 9.71
C THR A 149 -14.58 4.74 9.73
N SER A 150 -15.18 5.75 9.07
CA SER A 150 -16.64 5.90 9.02
C SER A 150 -17.29 4.79 8.20
N ASP A 151 -18.51 4.41 8.57
CA ASP A 151 -19.28 3.42 7.81
C ASP A 151 -19.49 3.83 6.37
N THR A 152 -19.77 5.11 6.12
CA THR A 152 -19.99 5.66 4.77
C THR A 152 -18.75 5.54 3.89
N PHE A 153 -17.55 5.73 4.45
CA PHE A 153 -16.32 5.56 3.67
C PHE A 153 -16.02 4.08 3.41
N LEU A 154 -16.23 3.22 4.40
CA LEU A 154 -16.10 1.76 4.20
C LEU A 154 -17.09 1.24 3.17
N ASP A 155 -18.34 1.71 3.20
CA ASP A 155 -19.36 1.33 2.22
C ASP A 155 -18.99 1.80 0.80
N LEU A 156 -18.35 2.96 0.66
CA LEU A 156 -17.78 3.39 -0.62
C LEU A 156 -16.72 2.40 -1.11
N LEU A 157 -15.74 2.03 -0.29
CA LEU A 157 -14.68 1.08 -0.67
C LEU A 157 -15.25 -0.29 -1.06
N ILE A 158 -16.21 -0.79 -0.28
CA ILE A 158 -16.90 -2.05 -0.58
C ILE A 158 -17.66 -1.96 -1.89
N SER A 159 -18.39 -0.87 -2.13
CA SER A 159 -19.13 -0.65 -3.38
C SER A 159 -18.23 -0.59 -4.61
N LYS A 160 -16.98 -0.12 -4.45
CA LYS A 160 -15.94 -0.13 -5.48
C LYS A 160 -15.31 -1.50 -5.70
N GLY A 161 -15.53 -2.45 -4.80
CA GLY A 161 -15.04 -3.82 -4.91
C GLY A 161 -13.73 -4.09 -4.16
N ALA A 162 -13.34 -3.26 -3.23
CA ALA A 162 -12.18 -3.50 -2.38
C ALA A 162 -12.45 -4.70 -1.44
N TRP A 163 -11.52 -5.65 -1.39
CA TRP A 163 -11.63 -6.86 -0.56
C TRP A 163 -11.09 -6.66 0.84
N PHE A 164 -10.08 -5.79 0.96
CA PHE A 164 -9.42 -5.49 2.23
C PHE A 164 -9.00 -4.04 2.29
N THR A 165 -8.68 -3.58 3.50
CA THR A 165 -8.10 -2.26 3.74
C THR A 165 -6.99 -2.38 4.77
N TRP A 166 -5.80 -1.87 4.44
CA TRP A 166 -4.66 -1.78 5.34
C TRP A 166 -4.59 -0.39 5.93
N TYR A 167 -4.68 -0.31 7.24
CA TYR A 167 -4.49 0.91 7.99
C TYR A 167 -3.06 0.97 8.53
N PHE A 168 -2.38 2.05 8.20
CA PHE A 168 -1.08 2.41 8.76
C PHE A 168 -1.24 3.71 9.52
N HIS A 169 -0.79 3.80 10.77
CA HIS A 169 -0.75 5.10 11.39
C HIS A 169 0.39 5.93 10.82
N TYR A 170 0.18 7.22 10.70
CA TYR A 170 1.19 8.13 10.20
C TYR A 170 2.44 8.09 11.07
N MET A 171 3.59 7.85 10.46
CA MET A 171 4.91 7.88 11.07
C MET A 171 5.64 9.15 10.59
N PRO A 172 6.10 10.02 11.50
CA PRO A 172 6.77 11.28 11.13
C PRO A 172 8.25 11.02 10.80
N VAL A 173 8.48 10.28 9.71
CA VAL A 173 9.79 9.97 9.15
C VAL A 173 9.91 10.54 7.74
N GLY A 174 11.16 10.74 7.28
CA GLY A 174 11.44 11.34 5.98
C GLY A 174 11.53 12.87 6.04
N ASN A 175 11.94 13.48 4.91
CA ASN A 175 12.28 14.90 4.82
C ASN A 175 11.09 15.85 5.07
N ASP A 176 9.87 15.42 4.72
CA ASP A 176 8.64 16.21 4.87
C ASP A 176 7.79 15.78 6.08
N ALA A 177 8.44 15.21 7.10
CA ALA A 177 7.75 14.75 8.30
C ALA A 177 7.00 15.90 8.98
N SER A 178 5.72 15.69 9.33
CA SER A 178 4.85 16.66 9.98
C SER A 178 4.22 16.08 11.24
N VAL A 179 4.64 16.56 12.40
CA VAL A 179 4.09 16.11 13.69
C VAL A 179 2.61 16.41 13.85
N ASP A 180 2.08 17.39 13.11
CA ASP A 180 0.65 17.74 13.12
C ASP A 180 -0.25 16.66 12.51
N LEU A 181 0.34 15.72 11.78
CA LEU A 181 -0.37 14.56 11.21
C LEU A 181 -0.39 13.37 12.18
N LEU A 182 0.44 13.38 13.23
CA LEU A 182 0.56 12.25 14.16
C LEU A 182 -0.74 12.04 14.94
N PRO A 183 -1.35 10.85 14.93
CA PRO A 183 -2.53 10.54 15.73
C PRO A 183 -2.23 10.67 17.23
N THR A 184 -3.20 11.18 18.01
CA THR A 184 -3.09 11.21 19.46
C THR A 184 -3.20 9.80 20.08
N PRO A 185 -2.76 9.58 21.32
CA PRO A 185 -2.96 8.31 22.02
C PRO A 185 -4.43 7.87 22.07
N GLU A 186 -5.37 8.82 22.26
CA GLU A 186 -6.81 8.56 22.29
C GLU A 186 -7.32 8.12 20.93
N GLN A 187 -6.83 8.73 19.84
CA GLN A 187 -7.16 8.35 18.48
C GLN A 187 -6.61 6.96 18.14
N ARG A 188 -5.42 6.61 18.59
CA ARG A 188 -4.87 5.26 18.44
C ARG A 188 -5.71 4.23 19.21
N ALA A 189 -6.09 4.51 20.44
CA ALA A 189 -6.99 3.66 21.21
C ALA A 189 -8.38 3.53 20.56
N TYR A 190 -8.90 4.61 19.96
CA TYR A 190 -10.12 4.55 19.15
C TYR A 190 -9.95 3.60 17.96
N MET A 191 -8.84 3.70 17.24
CA MET A 191 -8.58 2.84 16.07
C MET A 191 -8.63 1.36 16.41
N VAL A 192 -7.99 0.94 17.51
CA VAL A 192 -8.03 -0.46 18.00
C VAL A 192 -9.46 -0.95 18.22
N ARG A 193 -10.32 -0.14 18.86
CA ARG A 193 -11.73 -0.51 19.11
C ARG A 193 -12.49 -0.57 17.79
N ARG A 194 -12.33 0.45 16.94
CA ARG A 194 -13.07 0.56 15.68
C ARG A 194 -12.76 -0.57 14.70
N ILE A 195 -11.50 -0.98 14.61
CA ILE A 195 -11.12 -2.14 13.78
C ILE A 195 -11.77 -3.44 14.29
N ARG A 196 -11.86 -3.63 15.59
CA ARG A 196 -12.58 -4.79 16.16
C ARG A 196 -14.08 -4.78 15.82
N GLU A 197 -14.72 -3.61 15.83
CA GLU A 197 -16.11 -3.46 15.41
C GLU A 197 -16.28 -3.79 13.92
N ILE A 198 -15.42 -3.27 13.05
CA ILE A 198 -15.44 -3.54 11.59
C ILE A 198 -15.29 -5.04 11.32
N ARG A 199 -14.41 -5.73 12.06
CA ARG A 199 -14.17 -7.17 11.93
C ARG A 199 -15.23 -8.05 12.61
N SER A 200 -16.16 -7.47 13.37
CA SER A 200 -17.09 -8.25 14.17
C SER A 200 -18.06 -9.06 13.29
N VAL A 201 -18.44 -10.25 13.75
CA VAL A 201 -19.41 -11.11 13.06
C VAL A 201 -20.81 -10.49 13.07
N LYS A 202 -21.15 -9.72 14.12
CA LYS A 202 -22.42 -9.01 14.25
C LYS A 202 -22.21 -7.52 14.01
N GLY A 203 -22.75 -7.00 12.90
CA GLY A 203 -22.68 -5.58 12.55
C GLY A 203 -21.34 -5.12 11.98
N GLY A 204 -20.44 -6.04 11.67
CA GLY A 204 -19.21 -5.74 10.93
C GLY A 204 -19.45 -5.44 9.45
N LYS A 205 -18.38 -5.09 8.75
CA LYS A 205 -18.41 -4.79 7.32
C LYS A 205 -17.79 -5.94 6.50
N PRO A 206 -18.28 -6.24 5.31
CA PRO A 206 -17.71 -7.28 4.43
C PRO A 206 -16.43 -6.78 3.74
N ILE A 207 -15.47 -6.31 4.53
CA ILE A 207 -14.13 -5.90 4.11
C ILE A 207 -13.14 -6.33 5.18
N PHE A 208 -12.03 -6.95 4.77
CA PHE A 208 -11.00 -7.37 5.72
C PHE A 208 -10.12 -6.18 6.10
N ALA A 209 -10.32 -5.64 7.31
CA ALA A 209 -9.53 -4.52 7.82
C ALA A 209 -8.27 -5.04 8.54
N ILE A 210 -7.11 -4.52 8.18
CA ILE A 210 -5.80 -4.81 8.78
C ILE A 210 -5.30 -3.53 9.45
N ASP A 211 -4.99 -3.58 10.74
CA ASP A 211 -4.38 -2.45 11.47
C ASP A 211 -2.91 -2.78 11.73
N PHE A 212 -2.07 -2.41 10.77
CA PHE A 212 -0.69 -2.92 10.67
C PHE A 212 0.11 -2.79 11.98
N GLN A 213 0.04 -1.65 12.65
CA GLN A 213 0.82 -1.45 13.87
C GLN A 213 0.14 -1.99 15.13
N ASN A 214 -1.20 -1.95 15.20
CA ASN A 214 -1.91 -2.40 16.39
C ASN A 214 -2.17 -3.91 16.40
N ASP A 215 -2.19 -4.57 15.25
CA ASP A 215 -2.35 -6.03 15.14
C ASP A 215 -1.12 -6.81 15.65
N GLY A 216 -0.01 -6.14 15.92
CA GLY A 216 1.18 -6.73 16.53
C GLY A 216 0.90 -7.50 17.83
N GLN A 217 -0.15 -7.12 18.58
CA GLN A 217 -0.57 -7.84 19.77
C GLN A 217 -1.01 -9.31 19.51
N PHE A 218 -1.38 -9.64 18.27
CA PHE A 218 -1.83 -10.99 17.88
C PHE A 218 -0.72 -11.86 17.29
N ILE A 219 0.46 -11.28 17.06
CA ILE A 219 1.60 -11.93 16.42
C ILE A 219 2.90 -11.77 17.22
N ASP A 220 2.78 -11.54 18.53
CA ASP A 220 3.89 -11.39 19.48
C ASP A 220 4.88 -10.27 19.13
N GLY A 221 4.38 -9.17 18.53
CA GLY A 221 5.18 -7.99 18.25
C GLY A 221 4.98 -7.39 16.87
N CYS A 222 6.00 -6.71 16.36
CA CYS A 222 5.95 -6.09 15.05
C CYS A 222 6.19 -7.12 13.94
N VAL A 223 5.36 -7.12 12.90
CA VAL A 223 5.54 -7.95 11.69
C VAL A 223 6.89 -7.66 11.01
N ALA A 224 7.35 -6.40 11.11
CA ALA A 224 8.65 -5.96 10.61
C ALA A 224 9.80 -6.34 11.56
N GLY A 225 10.80 -5.49 11.67
CA GLY A 225 11.92 -5.66 12.57
C GLY A 225 12.89 -6.78 12.16
N GLY A 226 12.86 -7.16 10.88
CA GLY A 226 13.70 -8.26 10.36
C GLY A 226 13.19 -9.65 10.78
N LEU A 227 12.01 -9.75 11.41
CA LEU A 227 11.45 -11.01 11.89
C LEU A 227 10.69 -11.74 10.77
N ASN A 228 9.66 -11.12 10.20
CA ASN A 228 8.81 -11.73 9.19
C ASN A 228 9.03 -11.15 7.78
N TYR A 229 9.63 -9.98 7.65
CA TYR A 229 10.08 -9.43 6.39
C TYR A 229 11.28 -8.51 6.56
N CYS A 230 12.02 -8.30 5.49
CA CYS A 230 12.98 -7.21 5.34
C CYS A 230 12.51 -6.23 4.26
N HIS A 231 13.06 -5.03 4.30
CA HIS A 231 12.85 -3.99 3.29
C HIS A 231 14.14 -3.80 2.48
N ILE A 232 14.05 -3.91 1.16
CA ILE A 232 15.14 -3.58 0.24
C ILE A 232 14.79 -2.24 -0.39
N ASN A 233 15.54 -1.20 -0.04
CA ASN A 233 15.30 0.16 -0.50
C ASN A 233 15.75 0.36 -1.96
N PRO A 234 15.44 1.52 -2.60
CA PRO A 234 15.79 1.74 -4.00
C PRO A 234 17.30 1.89 -4.27
N ASN A 235 18.15 1.94 -3.23
CA ASN A 235 19.62 1.83 -3.34
C ASN A 235 20.10 0.36 -3.36
N GLY A 236 19.24 -0.60 -2.98
CA GLY A 236 19.59 -1.99 -2.79
C GLY A 236 20.03 -2.35 -1.37
N ASP A 237 19.94 -1.42 -0.40
CA ASP A 237 20.25 -1.71 1.00
C ASP A 237 19.13 -2.54 1.63
N VAL A 238 19.51 -3.53 2.44
CA VAL A 238 18.56 -4.36 3.20
C VAL A 238 18.37 -3.76 4.58
N LYS A 239 17.13 -3.40 4.90
CA LYS A 239 16.73 -2.78 6.17
C LYS A 239 15.70 -3.64 6.90
N PRO A 240 15.59 -3.55 8.22
CA PRO A 240 14.60 -4.33 8.99
C PRO A 240 13.17 -3.79 8.80
N CYS A 241 13.00 -2.54 8.37
CA CYS A 241 11.71 -1.88 8.26
C CYS A 241 11.78 -0.72 7.25
N VAL A 242 10.64 -0.37 6.63
CA VAL A 242 10.51 0.80 5.73
C VAL A 242 10.73 2.14 6.43
N PHE A 243 10.59 2.19 7.76
CA PHE A 243 10.71 3.41 8.58
C PHE A 243 12.08 3.56 9.26
N ILE A 244 13.08 2.76 8.90
CA ILE A 244 14.43 2.78 9.51
C ILE A 244 15.48 2.95 8.42
#